data_343557194c3cde49d6e19af7e63be01d
#
_entry.id   343557194c3cde49d6e19af7e63be01d
#
_cell.length_a   1.000
_cell.length_b   1.000
_cell.length_c   1.000
_cell.angle_alpha   90.00
_cell.angle_beta   90.00
_cell.angle_gamma   90.00
#
_symmetry.space_group_name_H-M   'P 1'
#
loop_
_entity.id
_entity.type
_entity.pdbx_description
1 polymer ?
#
loop_
_entity_poly.entity_id
_entity_poly.type
_entity_poly.pdbx_seq_one_letter_code
_entity_poly.pdbx_strand_id
1 'polypeptide(L)'
;MPQPNLPFSKEEHLQRQDRLRAELAARGVEAMLVFAQESMYWLTGYDTGGFVYYQCLVVPTDGRQPVLLTRRPDLVQARQTSIIEDIRIWWDAEDANPAADLKVILEELGLGGKKIAIELNTHGLTGWNLWRTQQTIGNWCELEDDRHLIRWLRVCKSPAEIEYTRKAARILDDSLSAVIAAARPGILDSDLKATYLTSILGQGADMPPNAPLFNSGPRAVYGRGVSDPRRLEEQDQILVEYPVAYRRYNVKTEWTILFGKVSDAHRKMYDVGMETLRKMTEIARPGTTLGEIFDVYADGLDRGGYKRARYGATGYSVGCTFAPTSMDVPPMIYSGNPTICQPGMTLFYHVMNGDADTGLAMGVGHTLLVTDGAPEVLTGLPDELTVIS
;
A
#
# COMPACT_ATOMS: atom_id res chain seq x y z
N MET A 1 4.35 -14.63 30.01
CA MET A 1 4.84 -14.47 28.61
C MET A 1 5.54 -13.12 28.51
N PRO A 2 6.54 -12.93 27.65
CA PRO A 2 7.10 -11.61 27.42
C PRO A 2 6.00 -10.65 26.94
N GLN A 3 6.19 -9.34 27.18
CA GLN A 3 5.25 -8.32 26.69
C GLN A 3 5.18 -8.38 25.15
N PRO A 4 3.99 -8.15 24.56
CA PRO A 4 3.85 -8.14 23.11
C PRO A 4 4.75 -7.06 22.47
N ASN A 5 5.37 -7.40 21.34
CA ASN A 5 6.13 -6.45 20.54
C ASN A 5 5.16 -5.67 19.63
N LEU A 6 4.54 -4.64 20.18
CA LEU A 6 3.56 -3.82 19.48
C LEU A 6 4.23 -2.79 18.56
N PRO A 7 3.62 -2.49 17.40
CA PRO A 7 4.08 -1.40 16.53
C PRO A 7 3.78 -0.01 17.12
N PHE A 8 2.72 0.10 17.90
CA PHE A 8 2.27 1.34 18.57
C PHE A 8 1.91 1.04 20.03
N SER A 9 1.68 2.07 20.81
CA SER A 9 1.21 1.89 22.19
C SER A 9 -0.16 1.20 22.25
N LYS A 10 -0.45 0.52 23.36
CA LYS A 10 -1.77 -0.11 23.57
C LYS A 10 -2.88 0.95 23.50
N GLU A 11 -2.63 2.14 24.04
CA GLU A 11 -3.55 3.27 24.06
C GLU A 11 -3.90 3.74 22.65
N GLU A 12 -2.93 3.79 21.73
CA GLU A 12 -3.17 4.18 20.34
C GLU A 12 -4.06 3.15 19.63
N HIS A 13 -3.82 1.86 19.82
CA HIS A 13 -4.68 0.81 19.28
C HIS A 13 -6.11 0.90 19.85
N LEU A 14 -6.29 1.15 21.14
CA LEU A 14 -7.61 1.33 21.75
C LEU A 14 -8.34 2.56 21.19
N GLN A 15 -7.67 3.70 21.03
CA GLN A 15 -8.24 4.89 20.40
C GLN A 15 -8.71 4.63 18.96
N ARG A 16 -7.96 3.84 18.18
CA ARG A 16 -8.34 3.44 16.82
C ARG A 16 -9.59 2.56 16.83
N GLN A 17 -9.70 1.62 17.77
CA GLN A 17 -10.91 0.80 17.96
C GLN A 17 -12.11 1.67 18.36
N ASP A 18 -11.92 2.64 19.24
CA ASP A 18 -13.00 3.53 19.67
C ASP A 18 -13.51 4.42 18.53
N ARG A 19 -12.61 4.91 17.67
CA ARG A 19 -13.00 5.63 16.44
C ARG A 19 -13.83 4.74 15.51
N LEU A 20 -13.42 3.47 15.29
CA LEU A 20 -14.18 2.52 14.49
C LEU A 20 -15.57 2.27 15.09
N ARG A 21 -15.64 2.01 16.41
CA ARG A 21 -16.90 1.78 17.12
C ARG A 21 -17.88 2.96 17.02
N ALA A 22 -17.36 4.19 17.15
CA ALA A 22 -18.16 5.39 17.04
C ALA A 22 -18.80 5.54 15.65
N GLU A 23 -18.05 5.29 14.59
CA GLU A 23 -18.56 5.34 13.21
C GLU A 23 -19.61 4.26 12.94
N LEU A 24 -19.39 3.04 13.42
CA LEU A 24 -20.36 1.95 13.28
C LEU A 24 -21.64 2.22 14.07
N ALA A 25 -21.50 2.64 15.33
CA ALA A 25 -22.64 2.95 16.20
C ALA A 25 -23.51 4.08 15.65
N ALA A 26 -22.92 5.12 15.06
CA ALA A 26 -23.65 6.22 14.42
C ALA A 26 -24.54 5.74 13.24
N ARG A 27 -24.28 4.56 12.69
CA ARG A 27 -25.04 3.95 11.60
C ARG A 27 -25.92 2.76 12.05
N GLY A 28 -26.00 2.53 13.37
CA GLY A 28 -26.76 1.41 13.94
C GLY A 28 -26.19 0.03 13.62
N VAL A 29 -24.87 -0.05 13.40
CA VAL A 29 -24.15 -1.30 13.17
C VAL A 29 -23.60 -1.82 14.49
N GLU A 30 -23.85 -3.09 14.82
CA GLU A 30 -23.55 -3.67 16.13
C GLU A 30 -22.16 -4.34 16.21
N ALA A 31 -21.58 -4.67 15.08
CA ALA A 31 -20.21 -5.21 14.99
C ALA A 31 -19.64 -5.05 13.57
N MET A 32 -18.31 -5.22 13.45
CA MET A 32 -17.64 -5.32 12.16
C MET A 32 -16.82 -6.60 12.07
N LEU A 33 -16.96 -7.28 10.93
CA LEU A 33 -16.12 -8.42 10.51
C LEU A 33 -14.97 -7.88 9.68
N VAL A 34 -13.79 -7.84 10.28
CA VAL A 34 -12.56 -7.33 9.67
C VAL A 34 -11.78 -8.51 9.07
N PHE A 35 -11.49 -8.44 7.77
CA PHE A 35 -10.75 -9.47 7.04
C PHE A 35 -9.42 -8.95 6.47
N ALA A 36 -9.26 -7.64 6.32
CA ALA A 36 -8.00 -7.06 5.84
C ALA A 36 -6.92 -7.14 6.92
N GLN A 37 -5.78 -7.71 6.58
CA GLN A 37 -4.65 -7.82 7.51
C GLN A 37 -4.13 -6.45 7.95
N GLU A 38 -4.08 -5.49 7.05
CA GLU A 38 -3.72 -4.10 7.35
C GLU A 38 -4.68 -3.43 8.34
N SER A 39 -5.97 -3.76 8.27
CA SER A 39 -6.97 -3.27 9.22
C SER A 39 -6.80 -3.92 10.60
N MET A 40 -6.56 -5.24 10.65
CA MET A 40 -6.24 -5.95 11.91
C MET A 40 -4.97 -5.41 12.56
N TYR A 41 -3.91 -5.19 11.77
CA TYR A 41 -2.65 -4.62 12.26
C TYR A 41 -2.86 -3.21 12.82
N TRP A 42 -3.58 -2.35 12.09
CA TRP A 42 -3.86 -0.99 12.53
C TRP A 42 -4.68 -0.95 13.83
N LEU A 43 -5.70 -1.81 13.96
CA LEU A 43 -6.57 -1.86 15.12
C LEU A 43 -5.93 -2.53 16.35
N THR A 44 -4.98 -3.44 16.17
CA THR A 44 -4.57 -4.35 17.26
C THR A 44 -3.07 -4.60 17.35
N GLY A 45 -2.31 -4.29 16.31
CA GLY A 45 -0.91 -4.65 16.18
C GLY A 45 -0.68 -6.04 15.57
N TYR A 46 -1.72 -6.86 15.36
CA TYR A 46 -1.58 -8.23 14.84
C TYR A 46 -0.86 -8.26 13.50
N ASP A 47 0.35 -8.80 13.50
CA ASP A 47 1.26 -8.87 12.36
C ASP A 47 1.46 -10.33 11.95
N THR A 48 0.91 -10.73 10.79
CA THR A 48 1.01 -12.09 10.27
C THR A 48 0.94 -12.14 8.75
N GLY A 49 1.47 -13.22 8.16
CA GLY A 49 1.18 -13.64 6.78
C GLY A 49 -0.01 -14.62 6.69
N GLY A 50 -0.65 -14.95 7.81
CA GLY A 50 -1.73 -15.95 7.90
C GLY A 50 -3.03 -15.56 7.21
N PHE A 51 -3.18 -14.29 6.80
CA PHE A 51 -4.37 -13.79 6.09
C PHE A 51 -4.65 -14.46 4.74
N VAL A 52 -3.71 -15.23 4.21
CA VAL A 52 -3.95 -16.09 3.01
C VAL A 52 -4.93 -17.24 3.30
N TYR A 53 -5.16 -17.51 4.57
CA TYR A 53 -6.18 -18.45 5.06
C TYR A 53 -7.35 -17.68 5.69
N TYR A 54 -8.42 -18.41 6.04
CA TYR A 54 -9.55 -17.78 6.71
C TYR A 54 -9.14 -17.25 8.09
N GLN A 55 -9.27 -15.96 8.28
CA GLN A 55 -9.19 -15.33 9.60
C GLN A 55 -10.15 -14.12 9.62
N CYS A 56 -10.70 -13.83 10.79
CA CYS A 56 -11.63 -12.73 10.98
C CYS A 56 -11.43 -12.13 12.37
N LEU A 57 -11.29 -10.80 12.42
CA LEU A 57 -11.38 -10.07 13.68
C LEU A 57 -12.81 -9.51 13.80
N VAL A 58 -13.54 -9.97 14.82
CA VAL A 58 -14.87 -9.44 15.15
C VAL A 58 -14.70 -8.29 16.11
N VAL A 59 -15.14 -7.10 15.75
CA VAL A 59 -15.09 -5.89 16.58
C VAL A 59 -16.50 -5.47 16.96
N PRO A 60 -16.99 -5.80 18.18
CA PRO A 60 -18.29 -5.35 18.69
C PRO A 60 -18.29 -3.84 18.97
N THR A 61 -19.44 -3.18 18.80
CA THR A 61 -19.62 -1.73 19.06
C THR A 61 -19.94 -1.40 20.51
N ASP A 62 -20.35 -2.40 21.29
CA ASP A 62 -20.76 -2.24 22.70
C ASP A 62 -19.61 -2.13 23.71
N GLY A 63 -18.38 -2.02 23.26
CA GLY A 63 -17.19 -1.88 24.08
C GLY A 63 -16.53 -3.19 24.52
N ARG A 64 -17.13 -4.35 24.21
CA ARG A 64 -16.46 -5.65 24.42
C ARG A 64 -15.17 -5.73 23.61
N GLN A 65 -14.22 -6.56 24.12
CA GLN A 65 -12.95 -6.80 23.44
C GLN A 65 -13.16 -7.47 22.07
N PRO A 66 -12.36 -7.12 21.06
CA PRO A 66 -12.36 -7.83 19.79
C PRO A 66 -12.01 -9.32 19.95
N VAL A 67 -12.64 -10.16 19.14
CA VAL A 67 -12.38 -11.61 19.08
C VAL A 67 -11.72 -11.94 17.74
N LEU A 68 -10.55 -12.58 17.78
CA LEU A 68 -9.86 -13.05 16.58
C LEU A 68 -10.15 -14.54 16.35
N LEU A 69 -10.70 -14.88 15.20
CA LEU A 69 -10.74 -16.25 14.69
C LEU A 69 -9.58 -16.45 13.71
N THR A 70 -8.70 -17.42 13.97
CA THR A 70 -7.55 -17.70 13.10
C THR A 70 -7.15 -19.19 13.15
N ARG A 71 -6.10 -19.57 12.42
CA ARG A 71 -5.55 -20.93 12.42
C ARG A 71 -4.60 -21.16 13.60
N ARG A 72 -4.40 -22.44 13.96
CA ARG A 72 -3.49 -22.83 15.03
C ARG A 72 -2.05 -22.33 14.88
N PRO A 73 -1.43 -22.30 13.67
CA PRO A 73 -0.07 -21.77 13.49
C PRO A 73 0.07 -20.30 13.89
N ASP A 74 -0.98 -19.49 13.72
CA ASP A 74 -0.94 -18.04 13.97
C ASP A 74 -1.13 -17.64 15.44
N LEU A 75 -1.56 -18.57 16.31
CA LEU A 75 -1.91 -18.29 17.72
C LEU A 75 -0.79 -17.62 18.50
N VAL A 76 0.43 -18.14 18.41
CA VAL A 76 1.57 -17.60 19.18
C VAL A 76 1.94 -16.22 18.68
N GLN A 77 1.91 -16.04 17.36
CA GLN A 77 2.20 -14.76 16.72
C GLN A 77 1.17 -13.72 17.10
N ALA A 78 -0.12 -14.04 17.07
CA ALA A 78 -1.19 -13.14 17.51
C ALA A 78 -0.99 -12.68 18.96
N ARG A 79 -0.65 -13.58 19.87
CA ARG A 79 -0.36 -13.27 21.29
C ARG A 79 0.86 -12.38 21.49
N GLN A 80 1.84 -12.46 20.60
CA GLN A 80 3.12 -11.74 20.76
C GLN A 80 3.17 -10.42 19.99
N THR A 81 2.27 -10.20 19.03
CA THR A 81 2.30 -9.00 18.20
C THR A 81 1.06 -8.11 18.36
N SER A 82 0.06 -8.55 19.13
CA SER A 82 -1.19 -7.81 19.26
C SER A 82 -1.65 -7.60 20.70
N ILE A 83 -2.63 -6.71 20.85
CA ILE A 83 -3.36 -6.48 22.10
C ILE A 83 -4.59 -7.38 22.25
N ILE A 84 -4.81 -8.33 21.33
CA ILE A 84 -5.98 -9.22 21.33
C ILE A 84 -5.86 -10.26 22.45
N GLU A 85 -6.88 -10.34 23.30
CA GLU A 85 -6.93 -11.29 24.42
C GLU A 85 -7.74 -12.54 24.06
N ASP A 86 -8.85 -12.40 23.32
CA ASP A 86 -9.69 -13.53 22.91
C ASP A 86 -9.33 -13.99 21.49
N ILE A 87 -8.62 -15.13 21.41
CA ILE A 87 -8.15 -15.72 20.16
C ILE A 87 -8.73 -17.14 20.06
N ARG A 88 -9.58 -17.33 19.07
CA ARG A 88 -10.25 -18.61 18.78
C ARG A 88 -9.58 -19.28 17.59
N ILE A 89 -9.50 -20.62 17.65
CA ILE A 89 -8.80 -21.44 16.66
C ILE A 89 -9.79 -22.33 15.94
N TRP A 90 -9.82 -22.22 14.62
CA TRP A 90 -10.39 -23.25 13.80
C TRP A 90 -9.31 -24.26 13.37
N TRP A 91 -9.72 -25.51 13.16
CA TRP A 91 -8.82 -26.61 12.88
C TRP A 91 -8.94 -27.07 11.44
N ASP A 92 -7.79 -27.41 10.85
CA ASP A 92 -7.74 -27.99 9.50
C ASP A 92 -8.36 -29.38 9.50
N ALA A 93 -9.34 -29.59 8.64
CA ALA A 93 -9.97 -30.88 8.35
C ALA A 93 -10.53 -30.83 6.92
N GLU A 94 -10.84 -32.00 6.35
CA GLU A 94 -11.40 -32.07 4.99
C GLU A 94 -12.72 -31.29 4.86
N ASP A 95 -13.54 -31.33 5.90
CA ASP A 95 -14.84 -30.66 6.02
C ASP A 95 -14.79 -29.35 6.84
N ALA A 96 -13.60 -28.80 7.13
CA ALA A 96 -13.44 -27.60 7.93
C ALA A 96 -14.26 -26.42 7.37
N ASN A 97 -15.09 -25.85 8.22
CA ASN A 97 -15.89 -24.68 7.89
C ASN A 97 -15.68 -23.55 8.90
N PRO A 98 -14.61 -22.75 8.77
CA PRO A 98 -14.33 -21.66 9.72
C PRO A 98 -15.42 -20.58 9.76
N ALA A 99 -16.31 -20.51 8.78
CA ALA A 99 -17.49 -19.65 8.87
C ALA A 99 -18.50 -20.14 9.92
N ALA A 100 -18.55 -21.43 10.19
CA ALA A 100 -19.36 -21.99 11.29
C ALA A 100 -18.74 -21.62 12.66
N ASP A 101 -17.41 -21.68 12.78
CA ASP A 101 -16.72 -21.22 14.01
C ASP A 101 -16.94 -19.71 14.22
N LEU A 102 -16.91 -18.91 13.14
CA LEU A 102 -17.27 -17.49 13.20
C LEU A 102 -18.70 -17.29 13.73
N LYS A 103 -19.65 -18.08 13.22
CA LYS A 103 -21.05 -18.00 13.68
C LYS A 103 -21.19 -18.27 15.18
N VAL A 104 -20.48 -19.25 15.73
CA VAL A 104 -20.46 -19.51 17.18
C VAL A 104 -20.00 -18.28 17.96
N ILE A 105 -18.93 -17.60 17.51
CA ILE A 105 -18.47 -16.35 18.13
C ILE A 105 -19.56 -15.27 18.08
N LEU A 106 -20.22 -15.12 16.94
CA LEU A 106 -21.30 -14.13 16.79
C LEU A 106 -22.53 -14.46 17.67
N GLU A 107 -22.85 -15.74 17.87
CA GLU A 107 -23.89 -16.21 18.78
C GLU A 107 -23.55 -15.89 20.25
N GLU A 108 -22.32 -16.16 20.67
CA GLU A 108 -21.81 -15.79 22.03
C GLU A 108 -21.88 -14.28 22.25
N LEU A 109 -21.69 -13.49 21.19
CA LEU A 109 -21.80 -12.03 21.21
C LEU A 109 -23.24 -11.52 21.08
N GLY A 110 -24.25 -12.39 20.95
CA GLY A 110 -25.66 -12.01 20.85
C GLY A 110 -26.01 -11.22 19.58
N LEU A 111 -25.32 -11.47 18.48
CA LEU A 111 -25.44 -10.71 17.24
C LEU A 111 -26.47 -11.27 16.23
N GLY A 112 -27.27 -12.28 16.62
CA GLY A 112 -28.37 -12.81 15.79
C GLY A 112 -29.42 -11.75 15.47
N GLY A 113 -29.79 -11.63 14.20
CA GLY A 113 -30.74 -10.63 13.71
C GLY A 113 -30.22 -9.19 13.73
N LYS A 114 -28.94 -8.98 14.09
CA LYS A 114 -28.32 -7.66 14.16
C LYS A 114 -27.67 -7.27 12.82
N LYS A 115 -27.47 -5.97 12.65
CA LYS A 115 -26.76 -5.38 11.52
C LYS A 115 -25.25 -5.45 11.79
N ILE A 116 -24.50 -6.11 10.92
CA ILE A 116 -23.07 -6.36 11.04
C ILE A 116 -22.36 -5.89 9.76
N ALA A 117 -21.38 -5.03 9.91
CA ALA A 117 -20.54 -4.61 8.78
C ALA A 117 -19.52 -5.70 8.41
N ILE A 118 -19.20 -5.81 7.14
CA ILE A 118 -18.18 -6.74 6.63
C ILE A 118 -17.23 -6.03 5.67
N GLU A 119 -15.92 -6.26 5.83
CA GLU A 119 -14.87 -5.70 4.99
C GLU A 119 -14.66 -6.58 3.75
N LEU A 120 -15.34 -6.25 2.65
CA LEU A 120 -15.36 -7.08 1.43
C LEU A 120 -14.16 -6.88 0.50
N ASN A 121 -13.64 -5.65 0.39
CA ASN A 121 -12.57 -5.34 -0.57
C ASN A 121 -11.19 -5.57 0.04
N THR A 122 -10.78 -6.83 0.19
CA THR A 122 -9.51 -7.22 0.81
C THR A 122 -8.96 -8.52 0.24
N HIS A 123 -7.64 -8.67 0.27
CA HIS A 123 -6.96 -9.93 -0.08
C HIS A 123 -7.13 -11.02 0.99
N GLY A 124 -7.54 -10.66 2.20
CA GLY A 124 -7.83 -11.60 3.30
C GLY A 124 -9.17 -12.32 3.18
N LEU A 125 -10.03 -11.95 2.22
CA LEU A 125 -11.33 -12.56 2.00
C LEU A 125 -11.48 -13.02 0.55
N THR A 126 -11.16 -14.29 0.30
CA THR A 126 -11.36 -14.87 -1.04
C THR A 126 -12.83 -15.02 -1.36
N GLY A 127 -13.17 -15.10 -2.66
CA GLY A 127 -14.55 -15.34 -3.09
C GLY A 127 -15.17 -16.61 -2.49
N TRP A 128 -14.37 -17.68 -2.30
CA TRP A 128 -14.80 -18.90 -1.63
C TRP A 128 -15.11 -18.67 -0.15
N ASN A 129 -14.24 -17.94 0.57
CA ASN A 129 -14.45 -17.62 1.97
C ASN A 129 -15.65 -16.71 2.19
N LEU A 130 -15.85 -15.72 1.32
CA LEU A 130 -17.06 -14.88 1.33
C LEU A 130 -18.31 -15.72 1.11
N TRP A 131 -18.32 -16.59 0.08
CA TRP A 131 -19.47 -17.44 -0.21
C TRP A 131 -19.84 -18.32 0.99
N ARG A 132 -18.86 -19.01 1.63
CA ARG A 132 -19.10 -19.80 2.84
C ARG A 132 -19.66 -18.96 3.98
N THR A 133 -19.10 -17.76 4.20
CA THR A 133 -19.57 -16.83 5.24
C THR A 133 -21.03 -16.44 4.99
N GLN A 134 -21.39 -16.05 3.76
CA GLN A 134 -22.76 -15.70 3.39
C GLN A 134 -23.72 -16.88 3.54
N GLN A 135 -23.34 -18.10 3.14
CA GLN A 135 -24.17 -19.30 3.34
C GLN A 135 -24.42 -19.60 4.82
N THR A 136 -23.46 -19.29 5.69
CA THR A 136 -23.50 -19.64 7.12
C THR A 136 -24.26 -18.60 7.95
N ILE A 137 -24.06 -17.30 7.68
CA ILE A 137 -24.61 -16.22 8.51
C ILE A 137 -25.50 -15.22 7.77
N GLY A 138 -25.56 -15.26 6.43
CA GLY A 138 -26.27 -14.25 5.64
C GLY A 138 -27.79 -14.19 5.86
N ASN A 139 -28.42 -15.29 6.33
CA ASN A 139 -29.83 -15.32 6.73
C ASN A 139 -30.02 -15.25 8.26
N TRP A 140 -28.92 -15.19 9.03
CA TRP A 140 -28.94 -15.20 10.48
C TRP A 140 -28.72 -13.79 11.08
N CYS A 141 -28.02 -12.92 10.34
CA CYS A 141 -27.83 -11.50 10.65
C CYS A 141 -27.94 -10.68 9.35
N GLU A 142 -28.03 -9.35 9.48
CA GLU A 142 -28.01 -8.43 8.35
C GLU A 142 -26.56 -8.03 8.06
N LEU A 143 -25.99 -8.49 6.92
CA LEU A 143 -24.63 -8.13 6.50
C LEU A 143 -24.68 -6.86 5.64
N GLU A 144 -23.93 -5.83 6.09
CA GLU A 144 -23.72 -4.58 5.36
C GLU A 144 -22.28 -4.49 4.84
N ASP A 145 -22.11 -4.20 3.55
CA ASP A 145 -20.79 -3.95 2.97
C ASP A 145 -20.18 -2.64 3.48
N ASP A 146 -19.07 -2.74 4.15
CA ASP A 146 -18.29 -1.59 4.65
C ASP A 146 -16.80 -1.69 4.25
N ARG A 147 -16.61 -1.96 2.96
CA ARG A 147 -15.33 -2.30 2.35
C ARG A 147 -14.20 -1.29 2.55
N HIS A 148 -14.51 -0.06 2.96
CA HIS A 148 -13.52 1.02 3.00
C HIS A 148 -13.49 1.82 4.30
N LEU A 149 -14.37 1.52 5.27
CA LEU A 149 -14.45 2.32 6.51
C LEU A 149 -13.09 2.45 7.20
N ILE A 150 -12.44 1.33 7.51
CA ILE A 150 -11.16 1.36 8.23
C ILE A 150 -10.07 2.03 7.39
N ARG A 151 -10.08 1.87 6.06
CA ARG A 151 -9.14 2.58 5.17
C ARG A 151 -9.29 4.09 5.26
N TRP A 152 -10.52 4.59 5.28
CA TRP A 152 -10.76 6.03 5.47
C TRP A 152 -10.38 6.51 6.87
N LEU A 153 -10.56 5.70 7.91
CA LEU A 153 -10.11 6.04 9.26
C LEU A 153 -8.58 6.17 9.38
N ARG A 154 -7.81 5.46 8.54
CA ARG A 154 -6.34 5.47 8.57
C ARG A 154 -5.70 6.25 7.41
N VAL A 155 -6.49 6.94 6.58
CA VAL A 155 -5.97 7.72 5.45
C VAL A 155 -5.06 8.85 5.91
N CYS A 156 -5.40 9.54 7.01
CA CYS A 156 -4.55 10.51 7.68
C CYS A 156 -3.75 9.80 8.78
N LYS A 157 -2.44 9.78 8.63
CA LYS A 157 -1.50 9.06 9.50
C LYS A 157 -1.31 9.81 10.83
N SER A 158 -1.20 9.07 11.92
CA SER A 158 -0.79 9.62 13.22
C SER A 158 0.69 10.06 13.18
N PRO A 159 1.16 10.87 14.13
CA PRO A 159 2.58 11.22 14.23
C PRO A 159 3.50 9.98 14.29
N ALA A 160 3.12 8.92 14.99
CA ALA A 160 3.91 7.69 15.09
C ALA A 160 3.96 6.94 13.73
N GLU A 161 2.85 6.91 12.99
CA GLU A 161 2.80 6.34 11.64
C GLU A 161 3.68 7.13 10.66
N ILE A 162 3.68 8.46 10.77
CA ILE A 162 4.54 9.35 9.95
C ILE A 162 6.02 9.09 10.23
N GLU A 163 6.42 8.85 11.49
CA GLU A 163 7.82 8.53 11.81
C GLU A 163 8.26 7.21 11.17
N TYR A 164 7.41 6.18 11.12
CA TYR A 164 7.71 4.95 10.38
C TYR A 164 7.85 5.20 8.88
N THR A 165 6.95 6.02 8.33
CA THR A 165 6.98 6.41 6.91
C THR A 165 8.26 7.18 6.56
N ARG A 166 8.69 8.13 7.41
CA ARG A 166 9.96 8.86 7.24
C ARG A 166 11.17 7.95 7.34
N LYS A 167 11.13 6.95 8.23
CA LYS A 167 12.22 5.97 8.31
C LYS A 167 12.29 5.10 7.07
N ALA A 168 11.16 4.63 6.56
CA ALA A 168 11.09 3.90 5.29
C ALA A 168 11.63 4.76 4.13
N ALA A 169 11.34 6.07 4.11
CA ALA A 169 11.80 7.00 3.08
C ALA A 169 13.33 7.13 3.06
N ARG A 170 13.97 7.32 4.22
CA ARG A 170 15.44 7.37 4.30
C ARG A 170 16.09 6.08 3.78
N ILE A 171 15.54 4.92 4.15
CA ILE A 171 16.04 3.62 3.66
C ILE A 171 15.85 3.50 2.14
N LEU A 172 14.74 4.05 1.61
CA LEU A 172 14.48 4.07 0.18
C LEU A 172 15.52 4.91 -0.56
N ASP A 173 15.82 6.13 -0.09
CA ASP A 173 16.77 7.04 -0.72
C ASP A 173 18.18 6.43 -0.75
N ASP A 174 18.62 5.80 0.35
CA ASP A 174 19.86 5.05 0.40
C ASP A 174 19.88 3.88 -0.57
N SER A 175 18.75 3.18 -0.71
CA SER A 175 18.63 2.05 -1.64
C SER A 175 18.64 2.48 -3.11
N LEU A 176 18.01 3.62 -3.44
CA LEU A 176 18.05 4.18 -4.79
C LEU A 176 19.48 4.59 -5.16
N SER A 177 20.18 5.24 -4.24
CA SER A 177 21.60 5.59 -4.41
C SER A 177 22.47 4.35 -4.64
N ALA A 178 22.24 3.26 -3.89
CA ALA A 178 22.97 2.00 -4.05
C ALA A 178 22.67 1.33 -5.39
N VAL A 179 21.40 1.33 -5.84
CA VAL A 179 21.00 0.80 -7.15
C VAL A 179 21.67 1.58 -8.28
N ILE A 180 21.65 2.91 -8.23
CA ILE A 180 22.31 3.76 -9.23
C ILE A 180 23.82 3.51 -9.25
N ALA A 181 24.47 3.41 -8.11
CA ALA A 181 25.91 3.14 -8.01
C ALA A 181 26.31 1.75 -8.53
N ALA A 182 25.42 0.77 -8.45
CA ALA A 182 25.64 -0.58 -8.96
C ALA A 182 25.35 -0.72 -10.46
N ALA A 183 24.59 0.21 -11.04
CA ALA A 183 24.16 0.15 -12.44
C ALA A 183 25.35 0.29 -13.40
N ARG A 184 25.50 -0.66 -14.30
CA ARG A 184 26.51 -0.67 -15.37
C ARG A 184 26.13 -1.63 -16.48
N PRO A 185 26.61 -1.44 -17.70
CA PRO A 185 26.45 -2.44 -18.77
C PRO A 185 27.04 -3.81 -18.37
N GLY A 186 26.46 -4.87 -18.91
CA GLY A 186 26.96 -6.24 -18.73
C GLY A 186 26.41 -6.99 -17.52
N ILE A 187 25.79 -6.34 -16.53
CA ILE A 187 25.10 -7.02 -15.42
C ILE A 187 23.65 -7.38 -15.80
N LEU A 188 23.03 -8.26 -15.03
CA LEU A 188 21.60 -8.52 -15.17
C LEU A 188 20.78 -7.44 -14.46
N ASP A 189 19.61 -7.10 -14.97
CA ASP A 189 18.66 -6.22 -14.27
C ASP A 189 18.23 -6.80 -12.90
N SER A 190 18.26 -8.12 -12.75
CA SER A 190 18.07 -8.81 -11.47
C SER A 190 19.19 -8.55 -10.45
N ASP A 191 20.42 -8.22 -10.88
CA ASP A 191 21.51 -7.86 -9.96
C ASP A 191 21.20 -6.53 -9.27
N LEU A 192 20.59 -5.58 -9.97
CA LEU A 192 20.11 -4.33 -9.38
C LEU A 192 18.96 -4.58 -8.39
N LYS A 193 18.07 -5.51 -8.71
CA LYS A 193 17.01 -5.94 -7.79
C LYS A 193 17.58 -6.59 -6.52
N ALA A 194 18.63 -7.40 -6.64
CA ALA A 194 19.35 -7.96 -5.50
C ALA A 194 20.04 -6.86 -4.66
N THR A 195 20.64 -5.86 -5.31
CA THR A 195 21.24 -4.69 -4.65
C THR A 195 20.21 -3.93 -3.82
N TYR A 196 19.05 -3.64 -4.41
CA TYR A 196 17.93 -3.02 -3.70
C TYR A 196 17.54 -3.82 -2.45
N LEU A 197 17.25 -5.13 -2.59
CA LEU A 197 16.84 -5.98 -1.46
C LEU A 197 17.92 -6.05 -0.37
N THR A 198 19.19 -6.17 -0.76
CA THR A 198 20.31 -6.18 0.19
C THR A 198 20.40 -4.85 0.96
N SER A 199 20.24 -3.73 0.27
CA SER A 199 20.29 -2.40 0.88
C SER A 199 19.18 -2.21 1.91
N ILE A 200 17.93 -2.51 1.54
CA ILE A 200 16.79 -2.25 2.43
C ILE A 200 16.77 -3.20 3.64
N LEU A 201 16.98 -4.50 3.42
CA LEU A 201 16.96 -5.47 4.51
C LEU A 201 18.14 -5.30 5.47
N GLY A 202 19.32 -4.93 4.93
CA GLY A 202 20.50 -4.61 5.76
C GLY A 202 20.30 -3.41 6.69
N GLN A 203 19.35 -2.52 6.38
CA GLN A 203 18.96 -1.37 7.21
C GLN A 203 17.73 -1.65 8.11
N GLY A 204 17.24 -2.89 8.13
CA GLY A 204 16.13 -3.31 8.98
C GLY A 204 14.74 -2.93 8.45
N ALA A 205 14.61 -2.69 7.14
CA ALA A 205 13.30 -2.60 6.50
C ALA A 205 12.63 -3.98 6.44
N ASP A 206 11.32 -3.97 6.29
CA ASP A 206 10.54 -5.17 6.06
C ASP A 206 10.75 -5.69 4.62
N MET A 207 10.41 -6.97 4.41
CA MET A 207 10.27 -7.48 3.04
C MET A 207 9.16 -6.70 2.32
N PRO A 208 9.40 -6.22 1.08
CA PRO A 208 8.40 -5.45 0.36
C PRO A 208 7.09 -6.23 0.16
N PRO A 209 5.92 -5.58 0.25
CA PRO A 209 4.64 -6.28 0.10
C PRO A 209 4.36 -6.72 -1.34
N ASN A 210 5.01 -6.13 -2.33
CA ASN A 210 4.95 -6.56 -3.73
C ASN A 210 6.35 -6.59 -4.35
N ALA A 211 6.47 -7.37 -5.42
CA ALA A 211 7.72 -7.44 -6.15
C ALA A 211 8.11 -6.06 -6.71
N PRO A 212 9.39 -5.67 -6.58
CA PRO A 212 9.91 -4.44 -7.17
C PRO A 212 9.94 -4.57 -8.70
N LEU A 213 9.69 -3.45 -9.37
CA LEU A 213 9.74 -3.36 -10.82
C LEU A 213 11.13 -2.87 -11.23
N PHE A 214 11.80 -3.66 -12.07
CA PHE A 214 13.09 -3.37 -12.69
C PHE A 214 12.98 -3.81 -14.15
N ASN A 215 12.48 -2.94 -15.01
CA ASN A 215 12.20 -3.24 -16.41
C ASN A 215 13.24 -2.58 -17.31
N SER A 216 14.08 -3.37 -17.95
CA SER A 216 15.18 -2.90 -18.78
C SER A 216 14.90 -2.98 -20.28
N GLY A 217 15.54 -2.12 -21.06
CA GLY A 217 15.43 -2.06 -22.50
C GLY A 217 14.02 -1.83 -23.01
N PRO A 218 13.55 -2.60 -23.99
CA PRO A 218 12.19 -2.49 -24.52
C PRO A 218 11.09 -2.79 -23.49
N ARG A 219 11.44 -3.46 -22.37
CA ARG A 219 10.48 -3.77 -21.28
C ARG A 219 10.23 -2.57 -20.37
N ALA A 220 11.01 -1.50 -20.47
CA ALA A 220 10.84 -0.29 -19.64
C ALA A 220 9.44 0.34 -19.79
N VAL A 221 8.74 0.10 -20.89
CA VAL A 221 7.36 0.54 -21.11
C VAL A 221 6.31 -0.33 -20.41
N TYR A 222 6.69 -1.45 -19.76
CA TYR A 222 5.74 -2.34 -19.11
C TYR A 222 5.32 -1.80 -17.75
N GLY A 223 4.03 -1.75 -17.52
CA GLY A 223 3.46 -1.38 -16.21
C GLY A 223 3.54 -2.50 -15.15
N ARG A 224 4.18 -3.65 -15.45
CA ARG A 224 4.37 -4.77 -14.53
C ARG A 224 5.71 -5.42 -14.77
N GLY A 225 6.29 -5.99 -13.71
CA GLY A 225 7.50 -6.80 -13.83
C GLY A 225 7.22 -8.12 -14.55
N VAL A 226 8.24 -8.63 -15.21
CA VAL A 226 8.23 -9.95 -15.87
C VAL A 226 9.32 -10.84 -15.29
N SER A 227 9.19 -12.15 -15.46
CA SER A 227 10.28 -13.10 -15.27
C SER A 227 11.29 -12.98 -16.42
N ASP A 228 12.39 -13.71 -16.37
CA ASP A 228 13.43 -13.70 -17.38
C ASP A 228 14.34 -12.46 -17.32
N PRO A 229 15.37 -12.47 -16.45
CA PRO A 229 16.33 -11.37 -16.30
C PRO A 229 17.03 -11.06 -17.62
N ARG A 230 17.22 -9.76 -17.88
CA ARG A 230 17.91 -9.28 -19.08
C ARG A 230 19.27 -8.67 -18.70
N ARG A 231 20.27 -8.89 -19.57
CA ARG A 231 21.57 -8.23 -19.43
C ARG A 231 21.49 -6.80 -19.96
N LEU A 232 21.95 -5.84 -19.15
CA LEU A 232 22.02 -4.42 -19.50
C LEU A 232 23.08 -4.18 -20.58
N GLU A 233 22.77 -3.37 -21.55
CA GLU A 233 23.61 -3.05 -22.70
C GLU A 233 24.27 -1.68 -22.55
N GLU A 234 25.30 -1.40 -23.38
CA GLU A 234 26.00 -0.13 -23.45
C GLU A 234 25.08 1.06 -23.77
N GLN A 235 24.06 0.82 -24.60
CA GLN A 235 23.01 1.78 -24.93
C GLN A 235 21.68 1.20 -24.48
N ASP A 236 21.18 1.63 -23.35
CA ASP A 236 20.04 1.02 -22.70
C ASP A 236 19.24 2.01 -21.82
N GLN A 237 18.16 1.53 -21.25
CA GLN A 237 17.34 2.17 -20.23
C GLN A 237 16.86 1.12 -19.23
N ILE A 238 16.67 1.53 -17.98
CA ILE A 238 15.96 0.72 -16.99
C ILE A 238 15.04 1.61 -16.17
N LEU A 239 13.76 1.25 -16.13
CA LEU A 239 12.79 1.85 -15.25
C LEU A 239 12.73 1.03 -13.96
N VAL A 240 12.91 1.69 -12.83
CA VAL A 240 12.78 1.10 -11.51
C VAL A 240 11.58 1.74 -10.79
N GLU A 241 10.71 0.89 -10.23
CA GLU A 241 9.64 1.31 -9.33
C GLU A 241 9.54 0.29 -8.19
N TYR A 242 9.73 0.73 -6.94
CA TYR A 242 9.68 -0.18 -5.82
C TYR A 242 9.24 0.50 -4.51
N PRO A 243 8.60 -0.28 -3.62
CA PRO A 243 8.30 0.16 -2.28
C PRO A 243 9.45 -0.14 -1.32
N VAL A 244 9.53 0.61 -0.24
CA VAL A 244 10.25 0.23 0.99
C VAL A 244 9.28 0.35 2.15
N ALA A 245 9.25 -0.66 3.01
CA ALA A 245 8.40 -0.70 4.19
C ALA A 245 9.22 -0.75 5.47
N TYR A 246 8.81 0.03 6.47
CA TYR A 246 9.30 -0.09 7.83
C TYR A 246 8.11 -0.22 8.78
N ARG A 247 8.06 -1.31 9.56
CA ARG A 247 6.88 -1.62 10.39
C ARG A 247 5.58 -1.57 9.58
N ARG A 248 5.59 -2.14 8.38
CA ARG A 248 4.48 -2.21 7.40
C ARG A 248 4.09 -0.89 6.75
N TYR A 249 4.68 0.26 7.14
CA TYR A 249 4.43 1.55 6.52
C TYR A 249 5.31 1.71 5.29
N ASN A 250 4.66 1.89 4.15
CA ASN A 250 5.28 1.90 2.83
C ASN A 250 5.49 3.32 2.31
N VAL A 251 6.59 3.48 1.61
CA VAL A 251 6.87 4.58 0.67
C VAL A 251 7.29 3.98 -0.67
N LYS A 252 7.24 4.77 -1.72
CA LYS A 252 7.64 4.33 -3.07
C LYS A 252 8.45 5.39 -3.78
N THR A 253 9.23 4.93 -4.76
CA THR A 253 9.88 5.77 -5.78
C THR A 253 9.67 5.16 -7.16
N GLU A 254 9.73 6.00 -8.18
CA GLU A 254 9.84 5.61 -9.58
C GLU A 254 10.95 6.44 -10.22
N TRP A 255 11.90 5.80 -10.89
CA TRP A 255 13.02 6.45 -11.53
C TRP A 255 13.50 5.71 -12.78
N THR A 256 14.03 6.46 -13.76
CA THR A 256 14.64 5.87 -14.94
C THR A 256 16.14 6.15 -14.97
N ILE A 257 16.93 5.10 -15.19
CA ILE A 257 18.38 5.15 -15.38
C ILE A 257 18.66 4.88 -16.85
N LEU A 258 19.41 5.75 -17.51
CA LEU A 258 19.83 5.60 -18.91
C LEU A 258 21.28 5.16 -18.98
N PHE A 259 21.62 4.46 -20.05
CA PHE A 259 22.98 3.98 -20.34
C PHE A 259 23.44 4.55 -21.68
N GLY A 260 24.69 4.99 -21.74
CA GLY A 260 25.30 5.53 -22.94
C GLY A 260 24.76 6.92 -23.35
N LYS A 261 24.55 7.12 -24.63
CA LYS A 261 24.12 8.41 -25.17
C LYS A 261 22.64 8.69 -24.96
N VAL A 262 22.31 9.78 -24.29
CA VAL A 262 20.94 10.24 -24.10
C VAL A 262 20.38 10.82 -25.41
N SER A 263 19.23 10.31 -25.85
CA SER A 263 18.52 10.87 -26.99
C SER A 263 17.74 12.15 -26.59
N ASP A 264 17.48 13.02 -27.56
CA ASP A 264 16.64 14.22 -27.36
C ASP A 264 15.21 13.82 -26.93
N ALA A 265 14.74 12.67 -27.38
CA ALA A 265 13.43 12.13 -26.98
C ALA A 265 13.42 11.79 -25.47
N HIS A 266 14.43 11.08 -24.95
CA HIS A 266 14.54 10.79 -23.51
C HIS A 266 14.65 12.07 -22.68
N ARG A 267 15.47 13.03 -23.12
CA ARG A 267 15.60 14.32 -22.41
C ARG A 267 14.27 15.06 -22.35
N LYS A 268 13.54 15.12 -23.46
CA LYS A 268 12.21 15.73 -23.49
C LYS A 268 11.22 14.99 -22.59
N MET A 269 11.24 13.64 -22.56
CA MET A 269 10.39 12.85 -21.66
C MET A 269 10.69 13.16 -20.18
N TYR A 270 11.98 13.27 -19.84
CA TYR A 270 12.42 13.64 -18.49
C TYR A 270 11.96 15.03 -18.09
N ASP A 271 12.21 16.05 -18.93
CA ASP A 271 11.84 17.43 -18.65
C ASP A 271 10.32 17.58 -18.43
N VAL A 272 9.51 16.96 -19.29
CA VAL A 272 8.05 16.95 -19.16
C VAL A 272 7.62 16.20 -17.88
N GLY A 273 8.24 15.06 -17.60
CA GLY A 273 7.93 14.25 -16.41
C GLY A 273 8.21 15.00 -15.11
N MET A 274 9.40 15.55 -14.96
CA MET A 274 9.84 16.30 -13.77
C MET A 274 9.04 17.59 -13.55
N GLU A 275 8.78 18.36 -14.63
CA GLU A 275 7.97 19.57 -14.53
C GLU A 275 6.54 19.25 -14.12
N THR A 276 5.97 18.17 -14.64
CA THR A 276 4.62 17.70 -14.29
C THR A 276 4.57 17.26 -12.82
N LEU A 277 5.53 16.43 -12.38
CA LEU A 277 5.62 15.95 -11.00
C LEU A 277 5.77 17.10 -10.00
N ARG A 278 6.62 18.08 -10.33
CA ARG A 278 6.81 19.30 -9.53
C ARG A 278 5.50 20.07 -9.34
N LYS A 279 4.76 20.32 -10.43
CA LYS A 279 3.47 21.02 -10.38
C LYS A 279 2.41 20.26 -9.60
N MET A 280 2.32 18.95 -9.76
CA MET A 280 1.44 18.12 -8.96
C MET A 280 1.76 18.23 -7.45
N THR A 281 3.06 18.23 -7.11
CA THR A 281 3.52 18.34 -5.73
C THR A 281 3.16 19.69 -5.14
N GLU A 282 3.35 20.79 -5.86
CA GLU A 282 3.08 22.16 -5.38
C GLU A 282 1.63 22.37 -4.94
N ILE A 283 0.68 21.72 -5.61
CA ILE A 283 -0.74 21.86 -5.30
C ILE A 283 -1.25 20.85 -4.26
N ALA A 284 -0.42 19.91 -3.79
CA ALA A 284 -0.79 18.89 -2.80
C ALA A 284 -0.99 19.50 -1.40
N ARG A 285 -2.01 20.32 -1.23
CA ARG A 285 -2.28 21.11 -0.01
C ARG A 285 -3.71 20.88 0.48
N PRO A 286 -3.99 21.15 1.76
CA PRO A 286 -5.36 21.10 2.28
C PRO A 286 -6.31 21.93 1.41
N GLY A 287 -7.43 21.34 1.05
CA GLY A 287 -8.45 21.95 0.20
C GLY A 287 -8.35 21.59 -1.28
N THR A 288 -7.19 21.14 -1.78
CA THR A 288 -7.06 20.64 -3.15
C THR A 288 -7.67 19.24 -3.26
N THR A 289 -8.45 18.99 -4.31
CA THR A 289 -8.97 17.65 -4.59
C THR A 289 -7.93 16.79 -5.30
N LEU A 290 -8.01 15.47 -5.15
CA LEU A 290 -7.15 14.55 -5.90
C LEU A 290 -7.43 14.59 -7.40
N GLY A 291 -8.65 14.98 -7.80
CA GLY A 291 -9.00 15.23 -9.20
C GLY A 291 -8.22 16.41 -9.80
N GLU A 292 -8.08 17.53 -9.07
CA GLU A 292 -7.26 18.69 -9.52
C GLU A 292 -5.80 18.31 -9.70
N ILE A 293 -5.26 17.43 -8.82
CA ILE A 293 -3.89 16.92 -8.98
C ILE A 293 -3.77 16.09 -10.26
N PHE A 294 -4.77 15.23 -10.54
CA PHE A 294 -4.81 14.48 -11.80
C PHE A 294 -4.90 15.41 -13.02
N ASP A 295 -5.66 16.49 -12.95
CA ASP A 295 -5.80 17.44 -14.07
C ASP A 295 -4.47 18.12 -14.39
N VAL A 296 -3.64 18.43 -13.38
CA VAL A 296 -2.26 18.94 -13.59
C VAL A 296 -1.39 17.89 -14.27
N TYR A 297 -1.48 16.62 -13.88
CA TYR A 297 -0.80 15.51 -14.56
C TYR A 297 -1.22 15.40 -16.02
N ALA A 298 -2.52 15.40 -16.27
CA ALA A 298 -3.07 15.24 -17.60
C ALA A 298 -2.65 16.41 -18.53
N ASP A 299 -2.75 17.65 -18.05
CA ASP A 299 -2.35 18.84 -18.77
C ASP A 299 -0.83 18.85 -19.07
N GLY A 300 0.00 18.45 -18.12
CA GLY A 300 1.46 18.37 -18.29
C GLY A 300 1.84 17.41 -19.43
N LEU A 301 1.31 16.18 -19.41
CA LEU A 301 1.58 15.22 -20.48
C LEU A 301 0.96 15.62 -21.83
N ASP A 302 -0.24 16.20 -21.84
CA ASP A 302 -0.89 16.63 -23.07
C ASP A 302 -0.10 17.74 -23.77
N ARG A 303 0.33 18.78 -23.04
CA ARG A 303 1.19 19.86 -23.56
C ARG A 303 2.56 19.34 -23.97
N GLY A 304 3.11 18.34 -23.28
CA GLY A 304 4.35 17.69 -23.66
C GLY A 304 4.26 16.87 -24.94
N GLY A 305 3.05 16.57 -25.42
CA GLY A 305 2.79 15.73 -26.59
C GLY A 305 2.61 14.24 -26.26
N TYR A 306 2.42 13.89 -24.97
CA TYR A 306 2.36 12.50 -24.47
C TYR A 306 0.95 12.08 -24.05
N LYS A 307 -0.09 12.66 -24.65
CA LYS A 307 -1.49 12.33 -24.32
C LYS A 307 -1.80 10.82 -24.37
N ARG A 308 -1.19 10.08 -25.29
CA ARG A 308 -1.40 8.63 -25.46
C ARG A 308 -0.71 7.80 -24.37
N ALA A 309 0.30 8.35 -23.70
CA ALA A 309 1.03 7.70 -22.62
C ALA A 309 0.36 7.83 -21.25
N ARG A 310 -0.68 8.66 -21.12
CA ARG A 310 -1.36 8.89 -19.86
C ARG A 310 -2.03 7.64 -19.31
N TYR A 311 -1.81 7.38 -18.02
CA TYR A 311 -2.59 6.42 -17.28
C TYR A 311 -3.91 7.02 -16.78
N GLY A 312 -4.87 6.14 -16.41
CA GLY A 312 -6.13 6.53 -15.79
C GLY A 312 -5.99 7.02 -14.34
N ALA A 313 -4.84 6.78 -13.72
CA ALA A 313 -4.47 7.29 -12.40
C ALA A 313 -2.97 7.60 -12.37
N THR A 314 -2.58 8.63 -11.60
CA THR A 314 -1.18 9.10 -11.50
C THR A 314 -0.63 9.01 -10.08
N GLY A 315 -1.26 8.26 -9.22
CA GLY A 315 -0.82 8.06 -7.84
C GLY A 315 -1.93 7.54 -6.94
N TYR A 316 -1.55 7.29 -5.70
CA TYR A 316 -2.43 6.70 -4.70
C TYR A 316 -1.89 6.89 -3.28
N SER A 317 -2.76 6.65 -2.29
CA SER A 317 -2.35 6.59 -0.89
C SER A 317 -1.39 5.42 -0.65
N VAL A 318 -0.36 5.69 0.14
CA VAL A 318 0.53 4.68 0.72
C VAL A 318 0.39 4.71 2.23
N GLY A 319 0.78 3.62 2.90
CA GLY A 319 0.64 3.49 4.34
C GLY A 319 0.89 2.07 4.79
N CYS A 320 0.13 1.62 5.77
CA CYS A 320 0.21 0.25 6.26
C CYS A 320 -0.40 -0.72 5.25
N THR A 321 0.43 -1.54 4.61
CA THR A 321 -0.03 -2.58 3.69
C THR A 321 0.73 -3.88 3.85
N PHE A 322 0.08 -4.96 3.41
CA PHE A 322 0.61 -6.32 3.34
C PHE A 322 0.60 -6.82 1.89
N ALA A 323 1.27 -7.93 1.64
CA ALA A 323 1.22 -8.56 0.32
C ALA A 323 -0.25 -8.77 -0.13
N PRO A 324 -0.54 -8.65 -1.42
CA PRO A 324 0.41 -8.54 -2.53
C PRO A 324 0.62 -7.10 -3.03
N THR A 325 0.29 -6.07 -2.27
CA THR A 325 0.34 -4.69 -2.76
C THR A 325 0.88 -3.70 -1.73
N SER A 326 1.61 -2.70 -2.22
CA SER A 326 2.01 -1.50 -1.45
C SER A 326 1.02 -0.34 -1.56
N MET A 327 -0.06 -0.51 -2.31
CA MET A 327 -1.09 0.50 -2.51
C MET A 327 -2.10 0.44 -1.36
N ASP A 328 -2.29 1.55 -0.65
CA ASP A 328 -3.31 1.68 0.40
C ASP A 328 -4.52 2.45 -0.13
N VAL A 329 -5.29 1.81 -0.99
CA VAL A 329 -6.40 2.42 -1.74
C VAL A 329 -7.78 1.97 -1.24
N PRO A 330 -8.79 2.87 -1.21
CA PRO A 330 -8.74 4.28 -1.59
C PRO A 330 -7.91 5.12 -0.62
N PRO A 331 -7.51 6.38 -1.00
CA PRO A 331 -7.82 7.04 -2.26
C PRO A 331 -6.79 6.77 -3.36
N MET A 332 -7.22 7.00 -4.62
CA MET A 332 -6.35 7.06 -5.81
C MET A 332 -6.51 8.41 -6.50
N ILE A 333 -5.49 8.82 -7.26
CA ILE A 333 -5.46 10.10 -7.97
C ILE A 333 -5.88 9.87 -9.42
N TYR A 334 -7.15 10.14 -9.72
CA TYR A 334 -7.78 10.00 -11.04
C TYR A 334 -8.70 11.19 -11.35
N SER A 335 -9.08 11.33 -12.61
CA SER A 335 -9.91 12.45 -13.10
C SER A 335 -11.23 12.55 -12.32
N GLY A 336 -11.53 13.76 -11.80
CA GLY A 336 -12.77 14.06 -11.10
C GLY A 336 -12.89 13.42 -9.70
N ASN A 337 -11.81 12.89 -9.11
CA ASN A 337 -11.86 12.39 -7.73
C ASN A 337 -12.11 13.55 -6.75
N PRO A 338 -13.26 13.55 -6.01
CA PRO A 338 -13.63 14.64 -5.12
C PRO A 338 -12.91 14.62 -3.76
N THR A 339 -12.08 13.61 -3.50
CA THR A 339 -11.38 13.49 -2.22
C THR A 339 -10.45 14.67 -2.02
N ILE A 340 -10.63 15.38 -0.91
CA ILE A 340 -9.83 16.56 -0.56
C ILE A 340 -8.56 16.11 0.17
N CYS A 341 -7.42 16.68 -0.20
CA CYS A 341 -6.16 16.53 0.52
C CYS A 341 -6.30 17.02 1.96
N GLN A 342 -5.88 16.19 2.91
CA GLN A 342 -5.88 16.50 4.33
C GLN A 342 -4.50 16.28 4.94
N PRO A 343 -4.10 17.07 5.95
CA PRO A 343 -2.86 16.85 6.67
C PRO A 343 -2.77 15.42 7.21
N GLY A 344 -1.59 14.81 7.09
CA GLY A 344 -1.37 13.41 7.46
C GLY A 344 -1.60 12.41 6.34
N MET A 345 -2.17 12.79 5.19
CA MET A 345 -2.20 11.91 4.01
C MET A 345 -0.80 11.71 3.45
N THR A 346 -0.42 10.45 3.20
CA THR A 346 0.81 10.09 2.49
C THR A 346 0.45 9.55 1.12
N LEU A 347 0.99 10.17 0.07
CA LEU A 347 0.63 9.91 -1.31
C LEU A 347 1.88 9.60 -2.13
N PHE A 348 1.83 8.56 -2.94
CA PHE A 348 2.82 8.31 -3.98
C PHE A 348 2.33 8.92 -5.29
N TYR A 349 3.12 9.79 -5.88
CA TYR A 349 2.91 10.36 -7.21
C TYR A 349 3.89 9.75 -8.19
N HIS A 350 3.42 9.42 -9.38
CA HIS A 350 4.28 8.97 -10.45
C HIS A 350 3.82 9.54 -11.80
N VAL A 351 4.79 9.91 -12.62
CA VAL A 351 4.60 10.33 -14.00
C VAL A 351 5.34 9.36 -14.89
N MET A 352 4.65 8.30 -15.27
CA MET A 352 5.15 7.32 -16.21
C MET A 352 4.83 7.78 -17.64
N ASN A 353 5.87 7.94 -18.45
CA ASN A 353 5.77 8.31 -19.85
C ASN A 353 6.43 7.21 -20.70
N GLY A 354 5.63 6.35 -21.30
CA GLY A 354 6.07 5.23 -22.11
C GLY A 354 5.52 5.32 -23.53
N ASP A 355 6.39 5.17 -24.50
CA ASP A 355 6.04 5.10 -25.93
C ASP A 355 6.23 3.66 -26.42
N ALA A 356 5.11 2.96 -26.60
CA ALA A 356 5.11 1.57 -27.06
C ALA A 356 5.61 1.41 -28.50
N ASP A 357 5.52 2.44 -29.34
CA ASP A 357 5.94 2.41 -30.74
C ASP A 357 7.48 2.48 -30.85
N THR A 358 8.12 3.27 -29.98
CA THR A 358 9.59 3.42 -29.96
C THR A 358 10.27 2.55 -28.88
N GLY A 359 9.52 2.06 -27.90
CA GLY A 359 10.04 1.34 -26.74
C GLY A 359 10.72 2.24 -25.70
N LEU A 360 10.68 3.59 -25.88
CA LEU A 360 11.26 4.51 -24.92
C LEU A 360 10.37 4.70 -23.71
N ALA A 361 10.97 4.78 -22.52
CA ALA A 361 10.27 5.03 -21.29
C ALA A 361 10.99 6.04 -20.39
N MET A 362 10.21 6.81 -19.65
CA MET A 362 10.68 7.69 -18.59
C MET A 362 9.65 7.70 -17.48
N GLY A 363 10.03 7.20 -16.31
CA GLY A 363 9.23 7.26 -15.11
C GLY A 363 9.95 8.11 -14.06
N VAL A 364 9.20 9.01 -13.42
CA VAL A 364 9.64 9.79 -12.27
C VAL A 364 8.52 9.81 -11.23
N GLY A 365 8.85 9.53 -9.97
CA GLY A 365 7.83 9.45 -8.94
C GLY A 365 8.41 9.44 -7.54
N HIS A 366 7.69 10.08 -6.61
CA HIS A 366 8.08 10.18 -5.22
C HIS A 366 6.89 10.05 -4.27
N THR A 367 7.17 9.78 -3.01
CA THR A 367 6.18 9.81 -1.94
C THR A 367 6.24 11.15 -1.22
N LEU A 368 5.08 11.73 -0.93
CA LEU A 368 4.94 12.97 -0.18
C LEU A 368 3.95 12.81 0.99
N LEU A 369 4.09 13.70 1.95
CA LEU A 369 3.17 13.91 3.07
C LEU A 369 2.45 15.24 2.86
N VAL A 370 1.12 15.22 2.88
CA VAL A 370 0.32 16.44 2.96
C VAL A 370 0.43 17.01 4.37
N THR A 371 0.82 18.29 4.49
CA THR A 371 0.93 19.02 5.75
C THR A 371 -0.10 20.14 5.81
N ASP A 372 -0.17 20.88 6.92
CA ASP A 372 -1.00 22.10 7.02
C ASP A 372 -0.52 23.23 6.07
N GLY A 373 0.70 23.14 5.58
CA GLY A 373 1.33 24.12 4.69
C GLY A 373 1.76 23.54 3.36
N ALA A 374 3.03 23.73 2.99
CA ALA A 374 3.62 23.10 1.83
C ALA A 374 3.80 21.59 2.08
N PRO A 375 3.55 20.73 1.07
CA PRO A 375 3.76 19.29 1.23
C PRO A 375 5.23 18.99 1.54
N GLU A 376 5.46 17.95 2.36
CA GLU A 376 6.80 17.42 2.62
C GLU A 376 7.06 16.28 1.63
N VAL A 377 8.04 16.44 0.76
CA VAL A 377 8.52 15.34 -0.08
C VAL A 377 9.33 14.39 0.79
N LEU A 378 8.87 13.15 0.93
CA LEU A 378 9.46 12.17 1.83
C LEU A 378 10.62 11.41 1.18
N THR A 379 10.49 11.04 -0.10
CA THR A 379 11.50 10.28 -0.85
C THR A 379 12.18 11.17 -1.87
N GLY A 380 13.51 11.27 -1.79
CA GLY A 380 14.32 12.06 -2.70
C GLY A 380 14.44 11.42 -4.08
N LEU A 381 14.54 12.26 -5.10
CA LEU A 381 14.96 11.86 -6.45
C LEU A 381 16.31 12.50 -6.76
N PRO A 382 17.13 11.92 -7.66
CA PRO A 382 18.31 12.61 -8.17
C PRO A 382 17.94 13.97 -8.78
N ASP A 383 18.82 14.97 -8.58
CA ASP A 383 18.60 16.33 -9.09
C ASP A 383 18.61 16.41 -10.61
N GLU A 384 19.28 15.46 -11.25
CA GLU A 384 19.45 15.39 -12.70
C GLU A 384 19.14 13.99 -13.24
N LEU A 385 18.88 13.92 -14.54
CA LEU A 385 18.72 12.68 -15.27
C LEU A 385 19.92 11.75 -15.05
N THR A 386 19.67 10.57 -14.51
CA THR A 386 20.72 9.59 -14.24
C THR A 386 21.19 8.92 -15.53
N VAL A 387 22.48 9.10 -15.86
CA VAL A 387 23.10 8.52 -17.05
C VAL A 387 24.38 7.78 -16.64
N ILE A 388 24.46 6.50 -17.02
CA ILE A 388 25.63 5.65 -16.83
C ILE A 388 26.41 5.63 -18.14
N SER A 389 27.68 6.03 -18.08
CA SER A 389 28.60 6.09 -19.24
C SER A 389 29.54 4.88 -19.28
#